data_cd0db618d2dad79142f3f8d70c880129
#
_entry.id   cd0db618d2dad79142f3f8d70c880129
#
_cell.length_a   1.000
_cell.length_b   1.000
_cell.length_c   1.000
_cell.angle_alpha   90.00
_cell.angle_beta   90.00
_cell.angle_gamma   90.00
#
_symmetry.space_group_name_H-M   'P 1'
#
loop_
_entity.id
_entity.type
_entity.pdbx_description
1 polymer ?
#
loop_
_entity_poly.entity_id
_entity_poly.type
_entity_poly.pdbx_seq_one_letter_code
_entity_poly.pdbx_strand_id
1 'polypeptide(L)'
;MPSPDTHFGHRESAGIVVDLFWSHGDRGDRFRVEVQDTRATDRFVLYPATGPEAIHAFHHPFASAPPARTRQHDRALQRRAAA
;
A
#
# COMPACT_ATOMS: atom_id res chain seq x y z
N MET A 1 -2.15 17.04 18.05
CA MET A 1 -2.03 15.59 17.90
C MET A 1 -2.52 15.18 16.52
N PRO A 2 -1.70 14.50 15.75
CA PRO A 2 -2.17 14.09 14.43
C PRO A 2 -3.31 13.08 14.56
N SER A 3 -4.26 13.20 13.66
CA SER A 3 -5.34 12.22 13.61
C SER A 3 -4.75 10.88 13.18
N PRO A 4 -5.07 9.81 13.88
CA PRO A 4 -4.61 8.50 13.44
C PRO A 4 -5.30 8.16 12.11
N ASP A 5 -4.63 7.35 11.30
CA ASP A 5 -5.25 6.82 10.12
C ASP A 5 -6.44 5.96 10.51
N THR A 6 -7.53 6.14 9.79
CA THR A 6 -8.68 5.28 9.97
C THR A 6 -8.52 4.09 9.03
N HIS A 7 -8.56 2.90 9.60
CA HIS A 7 -8.56 1.66 8.82
C HIS A 7 -9.95 1.52 8.19
N PHE A 8 -10.02 1.79 6.92
CA PHE A 8 -11.28 1.94 6.21
C PHE A 8 -11.73 0.68 5.50
N GLY A 9 -10.81 -0.18 5.12
CA GLY A 9 -11.13 -1.40 4.41
C GLY A 9 -10.03 -2.42 4.51
N HIS A 10 -10.44 -3.66 4.42
CA HIS A 10 -9.53 -4.81 4.45
C HIS A 10 -10.09 -5.89 3.54
N ARG A 11 -9.25 -6.46 2.69
CA ARG A 11 -9.62 -7.65 1.96
C ARG A 11 -8.43 -8.59 1.87
N GLU A 12 -8.76 -9.85 1.80
CA GLU A 12 -7.77 -10.90 1.70
C GLU A 12 -8.28 -11.95 0.73
N SER A 13 -7.49 -12.27 -0.28
CA SER A 13 -7.89 -13.21 -1.30
C SER A 13 -6.66 -13.82 -1.94
N ALA A 14 -6.61 -15.14 -2.02
CA ALA A 14 -5.54 -15.88 -2.70
C ALA A 14 -4.15 -15.49 -2.21
N GLY A 15 -4.00 -15.20 -0.92
CA GLY A 15 -2.71 -14.84 -0.33
C GLY A 15 -2.34 -13.38 -0.46
N ILE A 16 -3.24 -12.57 -1.00
CA ILE A 16 -3.02 -11.13 -1.14
C ILE A 16 -3.87 -10.40 -0.11
N VAL A 17 -3.23 -9.58 0.70
CA VAL A 17 -3.88 -8.79 1.74
C VAL A 17 -3.81 -7.33 1.35
N VAL A 18 -4.95 -6.66 1.34
CA VAL A 18 -5.04 -5.25 0.97
C VAL A 18 -5.76 -4.51 2.07
N ASP A 19 -5.14 -3.46 2.57
CA ASP A 19 -5.72 -2.60 3.60
C ASP A 19 -5.78 -1.16 3.09
N LEU A 20 -6.93 -0.54 3.27
CA LEU A 20 -7.15 0.85 2.88
C LEU A 20 -7.25 1.70 4.14
N PHE A 21 -6.43 2.74 4.19
CA PHE A 21 -6.42 3.71 5.27
C PHE A 21 -6.77 5.09 4.75
N TRP A 22 -7.45 5.84 5.57
CA TRP A 22 -7.81 7.21 5.29
C TRP A 22 -7.45 8.08 6.48
N SER A 23 -6.90 9.23 6.20
CA SER A 23 -6.66 10.23 7.23
C SER A 23 -7.11 11.59 6.71
N HIS A 24 -7.57 12.42 7.63
CA HIS A 24 -7.98 13.78 7.34
C HIS A 24 -7.00 14.73 8.02
N GLY A 25 -6.39 15.60 7.24
CA GLY A 25 -5.42 16.55 7.76
C GLY A 25 -5.68 17.96 7.25
N ASP A 26 -4.79 18.87 7.62
CA ASP A 26 -4.90 20.28 7.24
C ASP A 26 -4.91 20.49 5.74
N ARG A 27 -4.31 19.58 5.00
CA ARG A 27 -4.23 19.65 3.54
C ARG A 27 -5.27 18.81 2.84
N GLY A 28 -6.28 18.35 3.59
CA GLY A 28 -7.34 17.52 3.04
C GLY A 28 -7.14 16.05 3.34
N ASP A 29 -7.85 15.23 2.59
CA ASP A 29 -7.86 13.79 2.80
C ASP A 29 -6.61 13.15 2.21
N ARG A 30 -6.12 12.15 2.89
CA ARG A 30 -5.02 11.33 2.42
C ARG A 30 -5.41 9.88 2.48
N PHE A 31 -4.98 9.14 1.48
CA PHE A 31 -5.28 7.73 1.38
C PHE A 31 -3.99 6.93 1.31
N ARG A 32 -4.00 5.76 1.93
CA ARG A 32 -2.90 4.82 1.85
C ARG A 32 -3.47 3.43 1.63
N VAL A 33 -2.96 2.72 0.65
CA VAL A 33 -3.35 1.34 0.38
C VAL A 33 -2.10 0.49 0.59
N GLU A 34 -2.15 -0.38 1.58
CA GLU A 34 -1.06 -1.30 1.88
C GLU A 34 -1.38 -2.65 1.27
N VAL A 35 -0.44 -3.17 0.50
CA VAL A 35 -0.61 -4.43 -0.20
C VAL A 35 0.49 -5.38 0.22
N GLN A 36 0.10 -6.58 0.59
CA GLN A 36 1.03 -7.64 0.93
C GLN A 36 0.67 -8.90 0.17
N ASP A 37 1.61 -9.40 -0.64
CA ASP A 37 1.46 -10.68 -1.31
C ASP A 37 2.23 -11.71 -0.49
N THR A 38 1.51 -12.47 0.31
CA THR A 38 2.13 -13.44 1.21
C THR A 38 2.75 -14.62 0.46
N ARG A 39 2.31 -14.86 -0.78
CA ARG A 39 2.85 -15.96 -1.59
C ARG A 39 4.24 -15.64 -2.11
N ALA A 40 4.49 -14.37 -2.39
CA ALA A 40 5.75 -13.93 -3.00
C ALA A 40 6.64 -13.16 -2.03
N THR A 41 6.22 -13.00 -0.79
CA THR A 41 6.93 -12.19 0.20
C THR A 41 7.15 -10.77 -0.32
N ASP A 42 6.16 -10.26 -1.04
CA ASP A 42 6.20 -8.95 -1.66
C ASP A 42 5.27 -7.99 -0.91
N ARG A 43 5.69 -6.74 -0.84
CA ARG A 43 4.95 -5.75 -0.09
C ARG A 43 5.18 -4.38 -0.70
N PHE A 44 4.11 -3.60 -0.83
CA PHE A 44 4.23 -2.22 -1.29
C PHE A 44 3.08 -1.39 -0.76
N VAL A 45 3.24 -0.09 -0.85
CA VAL A 45 2.24 0.88 -0.39
C VAL A 45 1.95 1.84 -1.53
N LEU A 46 0.67 2.13 -1.73
CA LEU A 46 0.21 3.10 -2.70
C LEU A 46 -0.36 4.31 -1.97
N TYR A 47 -0.20 5.48 -2.55
CA TYR A 47 -0.71 6.73 -2.00
C TYR A 47 -1.63 7.39 -3.02
N PRO A 48 -2.87 6.91 -3.16
CA PRO A 48 -3.81 7.50 -4.13
C PRO A 48 -4.13 8.95 -3.79
N ALA A 49 -4.30 9.75 -4.81
CA ALA A 49 -4.55 11.18 -4.61
C ALA A 49 -6.02 11.48 -4.29
N THR A 50 -6.93 10.61 -4.72
CA THR A 50 -8.36 10.84 -4.56
C THR A 50 -9.05 9.61 -4.01
N GLY A 51 -10.27 9.81 -3.50
CA GLY A 51 -11.10 8.70 -3.03
C GLY A 51 -11.37 7.65 -4.10
N PRO A 52 -11.82 8.05 -5.30
CA PRO A 52 -12.02 7.08 -6.37
C PRO A 52 -10.77 6.30 -6.74
N GLU A 53 -9.61 6.94 -6.76
CA GLU A 53 -8.35 6.25 -7.02
C GLU A 53 -8.01 5.26 -5.90
N ALA A 54 -8.33 5.64 -4.65
CA ALA A 54 -8.10 4.75 -3.50
C ALA A 54 -8.97 3.50 -3.59
N ILE A 55 -10.23 3.66 -3.96
CA ILE A 55 -11.15 2.54 -4.14
C ILE A 55 -10.66 1.63 -5.27
N HIS A 56 -10.23 2.24 -6.38
CA HIS A 56 -9.70 1.47 -7.50
C HIS A 56 -8.47 0.67 -7.08
N ALA A 57 -7.54 1.30 -6.37
CA ALA A 57 -6.32 0.64 -5.91
C ALA A 57 -6.63 -0.47 -4.91
N PHE A 58 -7.65 -0.28 -4.08
CA PHE A 58 -8.07 -1.29 -3.11
C PHE A 58 -8.57 -2.56 -3.82
N HIS A 59 -9.30 -2.41 -4.91
CA HIS A 59 -9.82 -3.55 -5.67
C HIS A 59 -8.85 -4.08 -6.71
N HIS A 60 -7.94 -3.26 -7.21
CA HIS A 60 -7.00 -3.61 -8.26
C HIS A 60 -5.59 -3.14 -7.89
N PRO A 61 -5.02 -3.66 -6.79
CA PRO A 61 -3.78 -3.11 -6.26
C PRO A 61 -2.60 -3.21 -7.22
N PHE A 62 -2.56 -4.25 -8.05
CA PHE A 62 -1.45 -4.44 -8.95
C PHE A 62 -1.55 -3.59 -10.21
N ALA A 63 -2.71 -2.99 -10.50
CA ALA A 63 -2.85 -2.11 -11.64
C ALA A 63 -2.04 -0.82 -11.47
N SER A 64 -1.88 -0.37 -10.22
CA SER A 64 -1.13 0.85 -9.90
C SER A 64 0.15 0.54 -9.14
N ALA A 65 0.52 -0.72 -9.03
CA ALA A 65 1.69 -1.12 -8.27
C ALA A 65 2.97 -0.59 -8.93
N PRO A 66 3.96 -0.18 -8.13
CA PRO A 66 5.27 0.13 -8.68
C PRO A 66 5.87 -1.13 -9.29
N PRO A 67 6.82 -0.99 -10.22
CA PRO A 67 7.49 -2.16 -10.77
C PRO A 67 8.05 -3.05 -9.66
N ALA A 68 8.03 -4.35 -9.87
CA ALA A 68 8.48 -5.29 -8.85
C ALA A 68 9.90 -4.97 -8.37
N ARG A 69 10.76 -4.57 -9.28
CA ARG A 69 12.13 -4.18 -8.91
C ARG A 69 12.17 -2.96 -8.01
N THR A 70 11.18 -2.05 -8.14
CA THR A 70 11.13 -0.85 -7.31
C THR A 70 10.57 -1.16 -5.94
N ARG A 71 9.48 -1.90 -5.86
CA ARG A 71 8.83 -2.15 -4.59
C ARG A 71 9.60 -3.12 -3.69
N GLN A 72 10.44 -3.97 -4.29
CA GLN A 72 11.30 -4.87 -3.54
C GLN A 72 12.74 -4.40 -3.50
N HIS A 73 13.05 -3.33 -4.20
CA HIS A 73 14.42 -2.88 -4.40
C HIS A 73 15.10 -2.52 -3.08
N ASP A 74 14.42 -1.78 -2.25
CA ASP A 74 15.00 -1.37 -0.97
C ASP A 74 15.34 -2.55 -0.11
N ARG A 75 14.47 -3.55 -0.09
CA ARG A 75 14.71 -4.76 0.68
C ARG A 75 15.94 -5.50 0.16
N ALA A 76 16.06 -5.61 -1.16
CA ALA A 76 17.21 -6.27 -1.76
C ALA A 76 18.50 -5.51 -1.46
N LEU A 77 18.46 -4.20 -1.53
CA LEU A 77 19.62 -3.37 -1.21
C LEU A 77 20.01 -3.51 0.26
N GLN A 78 19.03 -3.51 1.14
CA GLN A 78 19.29 -3.68 2.56
C GLN A 78 19.94 -5.01 2.85
N ARG A 79 19.49 -6.07 2.21
CA ARG A 79 20.11 -7.39 2.39
C ARG A 79 21.54 -7.42 1.88
N ARG A 80 21.80 -6.79 0.74
CA ARG A 80 23.16 -6.71 0.20
C ARG A 80 24.08 -5.92 1.10
N ALA A 81 23.57 -4.81 1.63
CA ALA A 81 24.33 -3.98 2.54
C ALA A 81 24.64 -4.72 3.84
N ALA A 82 23.74 -5.59 4.29
CA ALA A 82 23.94 -6.37 5.48
C ALA A 82 24.89 -7.56 5.26
N ALA A 83 25.02 -7.99 4.04
CA ALA A 83 25.92 -9.08 3.70
C ALA A 83 27.33 -8.58 3.49
#